data_9e2e61a47f4cfedf851f2bf67b55759c
#
_entry.id   9e2e61a47f4cfedf851f2bf67b55759c
#
_cell.length_a   1.000
_cell.length_b   1.000
_cell.length_c   1.000
_cell.angle_alpha   90.00
_cell.angle_beta   90.00
_cell.angle_gamma   90.00
#
_symmetry.space_group_name_H-M   'P 1'
#
loop_
_entity.id
_entity.type
_entity.pdbx_description
1 polymer ?
#
loop_
_entity_poly.entity_id
_entity_poly.type
_entity_poly.pdbx_seq_one_letter_code
_entity_poly.pdbx_strand_id
1 'polypeptide(L)'
;MKDVLTTVRYLAAEGEVREVPAAELDLRYRHSIFEENSGCILSAQFHLQPGNAADIRAKMDELMAKRVEKQPLDKPSAGSTFKRPAGAFAAALIDQCGLRGYRHGGAAVSDKHCGFVVNLGGATCADVLALCERCAHRKGKDGLRP
;
A
#
# COMPACT_ATOMS: atom_id res chain seq x y z
N MET A 1 -8.74 5.92 9.01
CA MET A 1 -9.28 6.79 7.93
C MET A 1 -10.80 6.69 7.87
N LYS A 2 -11.41 5.51 7.67
CA LYS A 2 -12.87 5.37 7.58
C LYS A 2 -13.66 5.97 8.76
N ASP A 3 -13.06 5.99 9.95
CA ASP A 3 -13.72 6.47 11.18
C ASP A 3 -13.80 8.01 11.27
N VAL A 4 -13.10 8.71 10.41
CA VAL A 4 -13.02 10.18 10.38
C VAL A 4 -13.38 10.77 9.00
N LEU A 5 -13.52 9.94 7.97
CA LEU A 5 -13.95 10.35 6.64
C LEU A 5 -15.47 10.57 6.66
N THR A 6 -15.95 11.70 6.13
CA THR A 6 -17.38 12.03 6.05
C THR A 6 -17.90 11.94 4.64
N THR A 7 -17.24 12.60 3.68
CA THR A 7 -17.66 12.60 2.27
C THR A 7 -16.45 12.56 1.34
N VAL A 8 -16.67 12.10 0.11
CA VAL A 8 -15.70 12.16 -0.99
C VAL A 8 -16.38 12.78 -2.21
N ARG A 9 -15.71 13.77 -2.84
CA ARG A 9 -16.09 14.29 -4.15
C ARG A 9 -15.20 13.67 -5.21
N TYR A 10 -15.79 13.23 -6.29
CA TYR A 10 -15.08 12.60 -7.40
C TYR A 10 -15.69 12.98 -8.74
N LEU A 11 -14.89 12.94 -9.79
CA LEU A 11 -15.30 13.04 -11.17
C LEU A 11 -15.66 11.63 -11.66
N ALA A 12 -16.91 11.43 -12.01
CA ALA A 12 -17.38 10.17 -12.59
C ALA A 12 -16.91 10.00 -14.04
N ALA A 13 -16.96 8.79 -14.58
CA ALA A 13 -16.52 8.49 -15.94
C ALA A 13 -17.30 9.30 -17.00
N GLU A 14 -18.56 9.65 -16.70
CA GLU A 14 -19.42 10.47 -17.56
C GLU A 14 -19.09 11.96 -17.54
N GLY A 15 -18.09 12.38 -16.74
CA GLY A 15 -17.66 13.78 -16.62
C GLY A 15 -18.44 14.59 -15.56
N GLU A 16 -19.31 13.97 -14.78
CA GLU A 16 -20.06 14.62 -13.70
C GLU A 16 -19.26 14.61 -12.38
N VAL A 17 -19.31 15.72 -11.65
CA VAL A 17 -18.79 15.77 -10.29
C VAL A 17 -19.87 15.28 -9.33
N ARG A 18 -19.57 14.22 -8.60
CA ARG A 18 -20.45 13.62 -7.60
C ARG A 18 -19.86 13.72 -6.20
N GLU A 19 -20.73 13.76 -5.18
CA GLU A 19 -20.35 13.70 -3.78
C GLU A 19 -21.04 12.49 -3.13
N VAL A 20 -20.25 11.68 -2.41
CA VAL A 20 -20.71 10.43 -1.81
C VAL A 20 -20.32 10.42 -0.33
N PRO A 21 -21.27 10.12 0.58
CA PRO A 21 -20.98 9.94 2.00
C PRO A 21 -20.10 8.70 2.23
N ALA A 22 -19.28 8.73 3.28
CA ALA A 22 -18.34 7.64 3.60
C ALA A 22 -19.03 6.28 3.79
N ALA A 23 -20.29 6.27 4.23
CA ALA A 23 -21.08 5.04 4.41
C ALA A 23 -21.35 4.28 3.09
N GLU A 24 -21.36 4.99 1.97
CA GLU A 24 -21.63 4.44 0.63
C GLU A 24 -20.34 4.05 -0.13
N LEU A 25 -19.16 4.30 0.46
CA LEU A 25 -17.87 4.02 -0.19
C LEU A 25 -17.42 2.56 -0.11
N ASP A 26 -18.15 1.67 0.56
CA ASP A 26 -17.77 0.26 0.82
C ASP A 26 -16.32 0.12 1.31
N LEU A 27 -15.95 0.93 2.31
CA LEU A 27 -14.58 0.96 2.85
C LEU A 27 -14.28 -0.29 3.68
N ARG A 28 -13.45 -1.17 3.14
CA ARG A 28 -12.93 -2.38 3.78
C ARG A 28 -11.43 -2.55 3.47
N TYR A 29 -10.83 -3.64 3.87
CA TYR A 29 -9.40 -3.85 3.68
C TYR A 29 -8.99 -3.74 2.21
N ARG A 30 -8.24 -2.70 1.87
CA ARG A 30 -7.76 -2.36 0.51
C ARG A 30 -8.88 -2.39 -0.53
N HIS A 31 -10.05 -1.88 -0.16
CA HIS A 31 -11.20 -1.80 -1.05
C HIS A 31 -12.00 -0.53 -0.81
N SER A 32 -12.54 0.00 -1.88
CA SER A 32 -13.59 1.02 -1.94
C SER A 32 -14.31 0.92 -3.29
N ILE A 33 -15.43 1.61 -3.44
CA ILE A 33 -16.16 1.68 -4.73
C ILE A 33 -15.27 2.17 -5.90
N PHE A 34 -14.19 2.91 -5.60
CA PHE A 34 -13.25 3.42 -6.62
C PHE A 34 -12.33 2.35 -7.21
N GLU A 35 -12.29 1.13 -6.67
CA GLU A 35 -11.60 -0.01 -7.28
C GLU A 35 -12.35 -0.50 -8.53
N GLU A 36 -13.68 -0.35 -8.54
CA GLU A 36 -14.57 -0.87 -9.60
C GLU A 36 -15.05 0.22 -10.56
N ASN A 37 -15.13 1.47 -10.09
CA ASN A 37 -15.52 2.59 -10.94
C ASN A 37 -14.26 3.36 -11.42
N SER A 38 -14.35 3.91 -12.62
CA SER A 38 -13.28 4.71 -13.23
C SER A 38 -13.24 6.16 -12.75
N GLY A 39 -13.83 6.45 -11.58
CA GLY A 39 -13.90 7.81 -11.03
C GLY A 39 -12.57 8.34 -10.53
N CYS A 40 -12.31 9.62 -10.74
CA CYS A 40 -11.15 10.33 -10.21
C CYS A 40 -11.53 11.09 -8.94
N ILE A 41 -10.91 10.75 -7.79
CA ILE A 41 -11.14 11.45 -6.52
C ILE A 41 -10.57 12.86 -6.60
N LEU A 42 -11.43 13.86 -6.33
CA LEU A 42 -11.08 15.28 -6.36
C LEU A 42 -10.78 15.81 -4.95
N SER A 43 -11.60 15.43 -3.96
CA SER A 43 -11.43 15.86 -2.56
C SER A 43 -12.08 14.89 -1.59
N ALA A 44 -11.64 14.96 -0.34
CA ALA A 44 -12.22 14.22 0.77
C ALA A 44 -12.40 15.14 1.98
N GLN A 45 -13.53 15.02 2.68
CA GLN A 45 -13.82 15.74 3.90
C GLN A 45 -13.63 14.83 5.11
N PHE A 46 -12.98 15.34 6.15
CA PHE A 46 -12.72 14.61 7.40
C PHE A 46 -13.30 15.37 8.58
N HIS A 47 -13.88 14.64 9.50
CA HIS A 47 -14.28 15.16 10.81
C HIS A 47 -13.26 14.68 11.85
N LEU A 48 -12.47 15.63 12.37
CA LEU A 48 -11.42 15.36 13.36
C LEU A 48 -11.83 15.86 14.73
N GLN A 49 -11.37 15.19 15.78
CA GLN A 49 -11.55 15.63 17.15
C GLN A 49 -10.34 16.48 17.58
N PRO A 50 -10.54 17.60 18.30
CA PRO A 50 -9.46 18.35 18.90
C PRO A 50 -8.66 17.49 19.89
N GLY A 51 -7.33 17.70 19.94
CA GLY A 51 -6.45 16.97 20.85
C GLY A 51 -5.29 17.84 21.32
N ASN A 52 -4.54 17.36 22.31
CA ASN A 52 -3.34 18.04 22.78
C ASN A 52 -2.24 17.96 21.72
N ALA A 53 -1.71 19.09 21.29
CA ALA A 53 -0.72 19.17 20.22
C ALA A 53 0.60 18.44 20.56
N ALA A 54 1.03 18.50 21.82
CA ALA A 54 2.27 17.83 22.26
C ALA A 54 2.12 16.31 22.23
N ASP A 55 0.98 15.77 22.69
CA ASP A 55 0.69 14.33 22.67
C ASP A 55 0.56 13.81 21.25
N ILE A 56 -0.11 14.57 20.39
CA ILE A 56 -0.25 14.23 18.95
C ILE A 56 1.14 14.17 18.32
N ARG A 57 2.00 15.16 18.56
CA ARG A 57 3.36 15.19 18.02
C ARG A 57 4.20 14.03 18.51
N ALA A 58 4.19 13.76 19.82
CA ALA A 58 4.89 12.63 20.40
C ALA A 58 4.46 11.30 19.77
N LYS A 59 3.15 11.13 19.55
CA LYS A 59 2.62 9.92 18.88
C LYS A 59 3.05 9.82 17.42
N MET A 60 3.07 10.92 16.69
CA MET A 60 3.56 10.95 15.31
C MET A 60 5.05 10.55 15.24
N ASP A 61 5.88 11.08 16.13
CA ASP A 61 7.31 10.80 16.18
C ASP A 61 7.58 9.33 16.57
N GLU A 62 6.83 8.77 17.54
CA GLU A 62 6.89 7.35 17.91
C GLU A 62 6.56 6.45 16.70
N LEU A 63 5.46 6.76 15.99
CA LEU A 63 5.03 5.98 14.82
C LEU A 63 6.02 6.09 13.67
N MET A 64 6.59 7.28 13.46
CA MET A 64 7.62 7.49 12.44
C MET A 64 8.89 6.69 12.75
N ALA A 65 9.35 6.69 14.01
CA ALA A 65 10.51 5.91 14.44
C ALA A 65 10.30 4.39 14.17
N LYS A 66 9.13 3.85 14.54
CA LYS A 66 8.75 2.45 14.24
C LYS A 66 8.70 2.16 12.73
N ARG A 67 8.27 3.13 11.94
CA ARG A 67 8.23 3.00 10.48
C ARG A 67 9.62 2.98 9.89
N VAL A 68 10.50 3.90 10.31
CA VAL A 68 11.91 3.95 9.89
C VAL A 68 12.64 2.65 10.25
N GLU A 69 12.37 2.11 11.45
CA GLU A 69 12.96 0.84 11.88
C GLU A 69 12.57 -0.34 10.97
N LYS A 70 11.29 -0.43 10.57
CA LYS A 70 10.71 -1.63 9.93
C LYS A 70 10.61 -1.56 8.43
N GLN A 71 10.63 -0.39 7.81
CA GLN A 71 10.43 -0.20 6.38
C GLN A 71 11.68 0.36 5.70
N PRO A 72 11.93 0.03 4.40
CA PRO A 72 13.08 0.51 3.64
C PRO A 72 12.86 1.94 3.13
N LEU A 73 12.73 2.93 4.03
CA LEU A 73 12.47 4.32 3.67
C LEU A 73 13.68 5.02 3.04
N ASP A 74 14.85 4.41 3.10
CA ASP A 74 16.11 4.84 2.49
C ASP A 74 16.18 4.54 0.98
N LYS A 75 15.22 3.78 0.43
CA LYS A 75 15.18 3.40 -0.98
C LYS A 75 13.84 3.76 -1.62
N PRO A 76 13.83 4.19 -2.90
CA PRO A 76 12.60 4.42 -3.63
C PRO A 76 11.76 3.15 -3.72
N SER A 77 10.48 3.24 -3.33
CA SER A 77 9.52 2.15 -3.44
C SER A 77 8.09 2.69 -3.46
N ALA A 78 7.15 1.91 -3.99
CA ALA A 78 5.73 2.22 -3.96
C ALA A 78 5.02 1.72 -2.68
N GLY A 79 5.78 1.33 -1.65
CA GLY A 79 5.27 0.77 -0.40
C GLY A 79 5.16 -0.75 -0.43
N SER A 80 4.24 -1.33 0.36
CA SER A 80 3.99 -2.77 0.37
C SER A 80 3.31 -3.21 -0.93
N THR A 81 3.99 -4.08 -1.69
CA THR A 81 3.61 -4.45 -3.05
C THR A 81 2.46 -5.46 -3.09
N PHE A 82 2.40 -6.39 -2.14
CA PHE A 82 1.46 -7.51 -2.18
C PHE A 82 0.30 -7.35 -1.20
N LYS A 83 -0.92 -7.72 -1.62
CA LYS A 83 -2.06 -7.86 -0.72
C LYS A 83 -1.76 -8.94 0.33
N ARG A 84 -2.21 -8.71 1.56
CA ARG A 84 -2.09 -9.70 2.64
C ARG A 84 -3.04 -10.86 2.37
N PRO A 85 -2.56 -12.10 2.25
CA PRO A 85 -3.42 -13.25 2.09
C PRO A 85 -4.14 -13.58 3.41
N ALA A 86 -5.26 -14.29 3.32
CA ALA A 86 -5.99 -14.77 4.51
C ALA A 86 -5.08 -15.64 5.38
N GLY A 87 -5.05 -15.37 6.68
CA GLY A 87 -4.30 -16.15 7.66
C GLY A 87 -2.77 -16.05 7.62
N ALA A 88 -2.18 -15.21 6.74
CA ALA A 88 -0.73 -15.11 6.60
C ALA A 88 -0.25 -13.67 6.30
N PHE A 89 1.05 -13.45 6.35
CA PHE A 89 1.69 -12.18 5.98
C PHE A 89 2.51 -12.39 4.69
N ALA A 90 2.23 -11.58 3.66
CA ALA A 90 2.94 -11.65 2.39
C ALA A 90 4.47 -11.60 2.55
N ALA A 91 4.97 -10.67 3.38
CA ALA A 91 6.41 -10.54 3.65
C ALA A 91 7.03 -11.82 4.24
N ALA A 92 6.34 -12.48 5.17
CA ALA A 92 6.82 -13.74 5.76
C ALA A 92 6.85 -14.87 4.72
N LEU A 93 5.85 -14.92 3.85
CA LEU A 93 5.80 -15.91 2.78
C LEU A 93 6.92 -15.73 1.75
N ILE A 94 7.20 -14.49 1.36
CA ILE A 94 8.30 -14.15 0.44
C ILE A 94 9.65 -14.50 1.06
N ASP A 95 9.82 -14.21 2.36
CA ASP A 95 11.03 -14.56 3.11
C ASP A 95 11.26 -16.08 3.20
N GLN A 96 10.21 -16.84 3.54
CA GLN A 96 10.24 -18.31 3.57
C GLN A 96 10.58 -18.94 2.21
N CYS A 97 10.28 -18.24 1.10
CA CYS A 97 10.68 -18.67 -0.23
C CYS A 97 12.15 -18.36 -0.58
N GLY A 98 12.91 -17.77 0.36
CA GLY A 98 14.32 -17.39 0.13
C GLY A 98 14.48 -16.21 -0.85
N LEU A 99 13.45 -15.36 -0.96
CA LEU A 99 13.46 -14.22 -1.90
C LEU A 99 13.89 -12.89 -1.26
N ARG A 100 14.28 -12.88 0.00
CA ARG A 100 14.88 -11.69 0.66
C ARG A 100 16.11 -11.23 -0.13
N GLY A 101 16.16 -9.96 -0.50
CA GLY A 101 17.26 -9.39 -1.30
C GLY A 101 17.35 -9.89 -2.74
N TYR A 102 16.41 -10.72 -3.22
CA TYR A 102 16.40 -11.19 -4.59
C TYR A 102 16.25 -10.00 -5.57
N ARG A 103 17.09 -10.00 -6.62
CA ARG A 103 17.18 -8.91 -7.60
C ARG A 103 16.75 -9.36 -8.98
N HIS A 104 16.12 -8.43 -9.71
CA HIS A 104 15.87 -8.54 -11.14
C HIS A 104 16.08 -7.17 -11.76
N GLY A 105 17.08 -7.04 -12.65
CA GLY A 105 17.51 -5.73 -13.15
C GLY A 105 17.84 -4.76 -12.02
N GLY A 106 17.27 -3.58 -12.07
CA GLY A 106 17.41 -2.56 -11.01
C GLY A 106 16.46 -2.71 -9.82
N ALA A 107 15.50 -3.65 -9.87
CA ALA A 107 14.55 -3.89 -8.79
C ALA A 107 15.02 -5.00 -7.83
N ALA A 108 14.62 -4.90 -6.55
CA ALA A 108 14.92 -5.93 -5.56
C ALA A 108 13.79 -6.08 -4.52
N VAL A 109 13.65 -7.29 -3.97
CA VAL A 109 12.93 -7.51 -2.71
C VAL A 109 13.77 -6.91 -1.60
N SER A 110 13.17 -6.05 -0.77
CA SER A 110 13.89 -5.39 0.31
C SER A 110 14.43 -6.38 1.34
N ASP A 111 15.70 -6.23 1.71
CA ASP A 111 16.33 -6.97 2.81
C ASP A 111 15.69 -6.66 4.16
N LYS A 112 15.19 -5.43 4.32
CA LYS A 112 14.59 -4.95 5.56
C LYS A 112 13.15 -5.44 5.75
N HIS A 113 12.37 -5.50 4.66
CA HIS A 113 10.96 -5.91 4.69
C HIS A 113 10.56 -6.56 3.37
N CYS A 114 10.46 -7.88 3.32
CA CYS A 114 10.22 -8.65 2.09
C CYS A 114 8.90 -8.36 1.37
N GLY A 115 7.96 -7.62 1.98
CA GLY A 115 6.75 -7.14 1.32
C GLY A 115 6.96 -5.92 0.42
N PHE A 116 8.17 -5.34 0.42
CA PHE A 116 8.52 -4.16 -0.38
C PHE A 116 9.41 -4.54 -1.55
N VAL A 117 9.05 -4.06 -2.73
CA VAL A 117 9.95 -3.99 -3.88
C VAL A 117 10.58 -2.60 -3.89
N VAL A 118 11.91 -2.55 -3.94
CA VAL A 118 12.70 -1.32 -3.92
C VAL A 118 13.45 -1.14 -5.23
N ASN A 119 13.65 0.11 -5.63
CA ASN A 119 14.51 0.47 -6.76
C ASN A 119 15.93 0.71 -6.22
N LEU A 120 16.89 -0.12 -6.67
CA LEU A 120 18.32 0.02 -6.31
C LEU A 120 19.09 0.97 -7.24
N GLY A 121 18.39 1.54 -8.23
CA GLY A 121 18.92 2.40 -9.27
C GLY A 121 18.61 1.85 -10.66
N GLY A 122 17.99 2.68 -11.51
CA GLY A 122 17.69 2.32 -12.89
C GLY A 122 16.67 1.20 -13.11
N ALA A 123 15.86 0.84 -12.12
CA ALA A 123 14.80 -0.16 -12.29
C ALA A 123 13.77 0.31 -13.30
N THR A 124 13.46 -0.54 -14.26
CA THR A 124 12.37 -0.35 -15.21
C THR A 124 11.05 -0.92 -14.66
N CYS A 125 9.92 -0.53 -15.26
CA CYS A 125 8.63 -1.16 -14.95
C CYS A 125 8.67 -2.67 -15.20
N ALA A 126 9.32 -3.12 -16.29
CA ALA A 126 9.50 -4.54 -16.61
C ALA A 126 10.26 -5.30 -15.51
N ASP A 127 11.30 -4.70 -14.92
CA ASP A 127 12.05 -5.30 -13.82
C ASP A 127 11.16 -5.54 -12.60
N VAL A 128 10.34 -4.54 -12.24
CA VAL A 128 9.41 -4.62 -11.10
C VAL A 128 8.36 -5.69 -11.34
N LEU A 129 7.76 -5.73 -12.53
CA LEU A 129 6.74 -6.73 -12.89
C LEU A 129 7.31 -8.15 -12.86
N ALA A 130 8.46 -8.38 -13.48
CA ALA A 130 9.13 -9.69 -13.47
C ALA A 130 9.47 -10.16 -12.04
N LEU A 131 9.90 -9.22 -11.17
CA LEU A 131 10.15 -9.53 -9.77
C LEU A 131 8.85 -9.89 -9.02
N CYS A 132 7.74 -9.16 -9.27
CA CYS A 132 6.44 -9.45 -8.68
C CYS A 132 5.91 -10.83 -9.11
N GLU A 133 6.01 -11.16 -10.40
CA GLU A 133 5.65 -12.48 -10.94
C GLU A 133 6.47 -13.59 -10.29
N ARG A 134 7.78 -13.38 -10.14
CA ARG A 134 8.67 -14.33 -9.45
C ARG A 134 8.23 -14.61 -8.02
N CYS A 135 7.82 -13.56 -7.28
CA CYS A 135 7.30 -13.69 -5.92
C CYS A 135 5.96 -14.44 -5.89
N ALA A 136 5.08 -14.20 -6.86
CA ALA A 136 3.78 -14.85 -6.96
C ALA A 136 3.89 -16.35 -7.30
N HIS A 137 4.76 -16.72 -8.23
CA HIS A 137 4.86 -18.11 -8.74
C HIS A 137 5.48 -19.10 -7.77
N ARG A 138 6.32 -18.68 -6.82
CA ARG A 138 7.00 -19.61 -5.91
C ARG A 138 6.11 -20.27 -4.86
N LYS A 139 4.85 -19.89 -4.71
CA LYS A 139 3.90 -20.47 -3.74
C LYS A 139 2.65 -21.13 -4.35
N GLY A 140 2.66 -21.54 -5.62
CA GLY A 140 1.50 -22.21 -6.24
C GLY A 140 0.33 -21.27 -6.53
N LYS A 141 -0.72 -21.79 -7.20
CA LYS A 141 -1.83 -20.99 -7.78
C LYS A 141 -2.68 -20.17 -6.79
N ASP A 142 -2.53 -20.37 -5.48
CA ASP A 142 -3.21 -19.57 -4.43
C ASP A 142 -2.31 -18.46 -3.85
N GLY A 143 -1.28 -18.10 -4.58
CA GLY A 143 -0.20 -17.22 -4.18
C GLY A 143 -0.58 -15.75 -3.99
N LEU A 144 0.43 -14.97 -3.71
CA LEU A 144 0.40 -13.54 -3.54
C LEU A 144 -0.11 -12.85 -4.81
N ARG A 145 -1.17 -12.04 -4.69
CA ARG A 145 -1.56 -11.09 -5.74
C ARG A 145 -0.82 -9.78 -5.51
N PRO A 146 -0.31 -9.12 -6.56
CA PRO A 146 0.24 -7.78 -6.48
C PRO A 146 -0.80 -6.73 -6.12
#